data_f1d9f93b4b9203b344540966526e07fc
#
_entry.id   f1d9f93b4b9203b344540966526e07fc
#
_cell.length_a   1.000
_cell.length_b   1.000
_cell.length_c   1.000
_cell.angle_alpha   90.00
_cell.angle_beta   90.00
_cell.angle_gamma   90.00
#
_symmetry.space_group_name_H-M   'P 1'
#
loop_
_entity.id
_entity.type
_entity.pdbx_description
1 polymer ?
#
loop_
_entity_poly.entity_id
_entity_poly.type
_entity_poly.pdbx_seq_one_letter_code
_entity_poly.pdbx_strand_id
1 'polypeptide(L)'
;MTRDGQKFDLDEELLEKLYAKYAKGGLRVSGWRQWAYFVTKKSLWVSVVASTRALKRVMDIAGSAVGLVLLSPVFIITALLIKIEDGGPIFYGQDRVGKWGKIFRMYKFRSMVVNADKMKDTLLDQNESGGVMFKMKRDPRITRVGRVIRKLSIDELPQLLNVLKGDMSLVGPRPPVPREVAEYELSDRRRLDMVPGLTCLWQVSGRSDIDFEGQVRLDVQYLESQSLKGDIILLLKTIPAVLSGRGAY
;
A
#
# COMPACT_ATOMS: atom_id res chain seq x y z
N MET A 1 13.08 -32.69 -2.99
CA MET A 1 12.93 -33.45 -1.73
C MET A 1 11.61 -33.06 -1.10
N THR A 2 10.65 -33.92 -1.26
CA THR A 2 9.26 -33.81 -0.81
C THR A 2 9.18 -33.98 0.70
N ARG A 3 8.64 -33.01 1.44
CA ARG A 3 8.19 -33.21 2.81
C ARG A 3 6.67 -33.30 2.82
N ASP A 4 6.24 -34.50 3.09
CA ASP A 4 4.98 -35.03 3.58
C ASP A 4 3.78 -34.06 3.64
N GLY A 5 2.80 -34.39 2.80
CA GLY A 5 1.41 -33.97 2.92
C GLY A 5 0.78 -34.62 4.16
N GLN A 6 0.94 -34.02 5.31
CA GLN A 6 0.01 -34.24 6.41
C GLN A 6 -1.30 -33.53 6.07
N LYS A 7 -2.22 -34.27 5.42
CA LYS A 7 -3.64 -33.97 5.56
C LYS A 7 -3.92 -33.92 7.07
N PHE A 8 -4.44 -32.80 7.54
CA PHE A 8 -5.15 -32.75 8.81
C PHE A 8 -6.42 -33.60 8.61
N ASP A 9 -6.30 -34.91 8.72
CA ASP A 9 -7.43 -35.75 9.07
C ASP A 9 -7.80 -35.32 10.50
N LEU A 10 -8.76 -34.41 10.60
CA LEU A 10 -9.46 -34.19 11.84
C LEU A 10 -10.04 -35.54 12.21
N ASP A 11 -9.48 -36.15 13.26
CA ASP A 11 -9.88 -37.43 13.80
C ASP A 11 -11.40 -37.40 13.95
N GLU A 12 -12.12 -38.29 13.24
CA GLU A 12 -13.60 -38.34 13.32
C GLU A 12 -14.07 -38.42 14.76
N GLU A 13 -13.29 -39.06 15.62
CA GLU A 13 -13.52 -39.14 17.07
C GLU A 13 -13.40 -37.78 17.76
N LEU A 14 -12.49 -36.90 17.32
CA LEU A 14 -12.39 -35.52 17.84
C LEU A 14 -13.57 -34.66 17.36
N LEU A 15 -13.99 -34.83 16.11
CA LEU A 15 -15.18 -34.17 15.57
C LEU A 15 -16.44 -34.62 16.30
N GLU A 16 -16.62 -35.93 16.55
CA GLU A 16 -17.75 -36.45 17.33
C GLU A 16 -17.73 -35.92 18.78
N LYS A 17 -16.57 -35.89 19.44
CA LYS A 17 -16.41 -35.34 20.79
C LYS A 17 -16.72 -33.84 20.83
N LEU A 18 -16.29 -33.07 19.83
CA LEU A 18 -16.63 -31.66 19.70
C LEU A 18 -18.13 -31.47 19.46
N TYR A 19 -18.71 -32.23 18.53
CA TYR A 19 -20.15 -32.20 18.28
C TYR A 19 -20.95 -32.60 19.56
N ALA A 20 -20.55 -33.67 20.26
CA ALA A 20 -21.20 -34.10 21.50
C ALA A 20 -21.08 -33.05 22.62
N LYS A 21 -19.96 -32.38 22.75
CA LYS A 21 -19.71 -31.33 23.75
C LYS A 21 -20.49 -30.05 23.48
N TYR A 22 -20.57 -29.63 22.24
CA TYR A 22 -21.21 -28.36 21.85
C TYR A 22 -22.72 -28.56 21.51
N ALA A 23 -23.13 -29.75 21.07
CA ALA A 23 -24.55 -30.06 20.86
C ALA A 23 -25.31 -30.32 22.16
N LYS A 24 -24.68 -30.85 23.23
CA LYS A 24 -25.34 -31.12 24.53
C LYS A 24 -25.48 -29.89 25.43
N GLY A 25 -24.83 -28.77 25.13
CA GLY A 25 -24.85 -27.55 25.98
C GLY A 25 -25.88 -26.48 25.56
N GLY A 26 -26.73 -26.70 24.60
CA GLY A 26 -27.61 -25.67 24.06
C GLY A 26 -29.09 -25.98 24.27
N LEU A 27 -29.79 -25.12 25.00
CA LEU A 27 -31.25 -24.95 24.97
C LEU A 27 -31.78 -25.38 23.58
N ARG A 28 -32.85 -26.24 23.60
CA ARG A 28 -33.67 -26.63 22.43
C ARG A 28 -34.34 -25.42 21.78
N VAL A 29 -33.52 -24.51 21.22
CA VAL A 29 -34.03 -23.47 20.32
C VAL A 29 -34.18 -24.16 18.97
N SER A 30 -35.42 -24.18 18.43
CA SER A 30 -35.71 -24.81 17.14
C SER A 30 -34.68 -24.45 16.10
N GLY A 31 -34.17 -25.42 15.33
CA GLY A 31 -33.03 -25.23 14.42
C GLY A 31 -33.15 -24.04 13.45
N TRP A 32 -34.41 -23.63 13.09
CA TRP A 32 -34.67 -22.45 12.29
C TRP A 32 -34.29 -21.12 12.99
N ARG A 33 -34.48 -21.03 14.34
CA ARG A 33 -34.14 -19.83 15.11
C ARG A 33 -32.63 -19.65 15.25
N GLN A 34 -31.89 -20.74 15.42
CA GLN A 34 -30.41 -20.72 15.42
C GLN A 34 -29.89 -20.37 14.04
N TRP A 35 -30.44 -20.93 12.98
CA TRP A 35 -30.13 -20.59 11.61
C TRP A 35 -30.42 -19.11 11.30
N ALA A 36 -31.62 -18.63 11.66
CA ALA A 36 -32.01 -17.23 11.48
C ALA A 36 -31.06 -16.26 12.23
N TYR A 37 -30.70 -16.58 13.49
CA TYR A 37 -29.74 -15.81 14.28
C TYR A 37 -28.34 -15.79 13.61
N PHE A 38 -27.90 -16.93 13.12
CA PHE A 38 -26.61 -17.02 12.44
C PHE A 38 -26.60 -16.22 11.13
N VAL A 39 -27.66 -16.35 10.31
CA VAL A 39 -27.79 -15.60 9.05
C VAL A 39 -27.89 -14.10 9.29
N THR A 40 -28.69 -13.66 10.25
CA THR A 40 -28.80 -12.22 10.59
C THR A 40 -27.47 -11.66 11.10
N LYS A 41 -26.79 -12.37 12.01
CA LYS A 41 -25.48 -11.96 12.53
C LYS A 41 -24.41 -11.89 11.42
N LYS A 42 -24.39 -12.89 10.53
CA LYS A 42 -23.52 -12.91 9.35
C LYS A 42 -23.83 -11.75 8.42
N SER A 43 -25.11 -11.51 8.11
CA SER A 43 -25.54 -10.43 7.22
C SER A 43 -25.20 -9.06 7.79
N LEU A 44 -25.43 -8.83 9.09
CA LEU A 44 -25.05 -7.61 9.78
C LEU A 44 -23.54 -7.39 9.72
N TRP A 45 -22.75 -8.43 10.01
CA TRP A 45 -21.29 -8.33 9.96
C TRP A 45 -20.79 -8.01 8.54
N VAL A 46 -21.31 -8.70 7.52
CA VAL A 46 -20.98 -8.44 6.10
C VAL A 46 -21.38 -7.00 5.72
N SER A 47 -22.55 -6.53 6.16
CA SER A 47 -23.01 -5.17 5.89
C SER A 47 -22.09 -4.11 6.53
N VAL A 48 -21.68 -4.30 7.78
CA VAL A 48 -20.75 -3.39 8.47
C VAL A 48 -19.40 -3.33 7.76
N VAL A 49 -18.84 -4.49 7.38
CA VAL A 49 -17.57 -4.54 6.65
C VAL A 49 -17.68 -3.91 5.26
N ALA A 50 -18.79 -4.15 4.56
CA ALA A 50 -19.03 -3.53 3.25
C ALA A 50 -19.19 -2.01 3.36
N SER A 51 -19.91 -1.53 4.37
CA SER A 51 -20.13 -0.10 4.61
C SER A 51 -18.81 0.63 4.93
N THR A 52 -17.95 0.05 5.77
CA THR A 52 -16.64 0.62 6.08
C THR A 52 -15.74 0.70 4.84
N ARG A 53 -15.74 -0.33 4.01
CA ARG A 53 -15.00 -0.31 2.73
C ARG A 53 -15.56 0.73 1.76
N ALA A 54 -16.87 0.83 1.64
CA ALA A 54 -17.53 1.83 0.79
C ALA A 54 -17.20 3.25 1.27
N LEU A 55 -17.29 3.52 2.57
CA LEU A 55 -16.98 4.81 3.16
C LEU A 55 -15.51 5.21 2.97
N LYS A 56 -14.58 4.23 3.15
CA LYS A 56 -13.17 4.44 2.81
C LYS A 56 -13.00 4.81 1.34
N ARG A 57 -13.68 4.11 0.44
CA ARG A 57 -13.60 4.40 -1.01
C ARG A 57 -14.14 5.79 -1.34
N VAL A 58 -15.24 6.22 -0.72
CA VAL A 58 -15.78 7.58 -0.86
C VAL A 58 -14.76 8.61 -0.37
N MET A 59 -14.14 8.39 0.79
CA MET A 59 -13.07 9.23 1.31
C MET A 59 -11.87 9.32 0.34
N ASP A 60 -11.44 8.19 -0.24
CA ASP A 60 -10.36 8.13 -1.21
C ASP A 60 -10.69 8.95 -2.47
N ILE A 61 -11.89 8.78 -3.02
CA ILE A 61 -12.34 9.52 -4.22
C ILE A 61 -12.45 11.02 -3.90
N ALA A 62 -13.15 11.38 -2.83
CA ALA A 62 -13.35 12.78 -2.47
C ALA A 62 -12.02 13.48 -2.17
N GLY A 63 -11.16 12.84 -1.35
CA GLY A 63 -9.86 13.41 -0.97
C GLY A 63 -8.92 13.55 -2.18
N SER A 64 -8.88 12.55 -3.07
CA SER A 64 -8.04 12.63 -4.26
C SER A 64 -8.56 13.65 -5.29
N ALA A 65 -9.87 13.77 -5.47
CA ALA A 65 -10.47 14.78 -6.35
C ALA A 65 -10.19 16.20 -5.84
N VAL A 66 -10.43 16.45 -4.55
CA VAL A 66 -10.10 17.71 -3.89
C VAL A 66 -8.60 18.01 -3.98
N GLY A 67 -7.75 16.99 -3.71
CA GLY A 67 -6.30 17.14 -3.83
C GLY A 67 -5.86 17.53 -5.24
N LEU A 68 -6.40 16.91 -6.28
CA LEU A 68 -6.08 17.25 -7.67
C LEU A 68 -6.48 18.68 -8.03
N VAL A 69 -7.66 19.15 -7.57
CA VAL A 69 -8.13 20.52 -7.83
C VAL A 69 -7.25 21.52 -7.08
N LEU A 70 -7.04 21.35 -5.77
CA LEU A 70 -6.27 22.29 -4.95
C LEU A 70 -4.79 22.34 -5.35
N LEU A 71 -4.20 21.22 -5.75
CA LEU A 71 -2.80 21.13 -6.13
C LEU A 71 -2.58 21.35 -7.64
N SER A 72 -3.63 21.66 -8.42
CA SER A 72 -3.50 21.91 -9.86
C SER A 72 -2.46 22.99 -10.23
N PRO A 73 -2.30 24.11 -9.50
CA PRO A 73 -1.22 25.05 -9.78
C PRO A 73 0.18 24.43 -9.62
N VAL A 74 0.36 23.57 -8.60
CA VAL A 74 1.63 22.84 -8.36
C VAL A 74 1.90 21.88 -9.51
N PHE A 75 0.86 21.18 -10.00
CA PHE A 75 0.98 20.30 -11.17
C PHE A 75 1.46 21.05 -12.41
N ILE A 76 0.85 22.21 -12.70
CA ILE A 76 1.20 23.03 -13.87
C ILE A 76 2.64 23.55 -13.76
N ILE A 77 3.02 24.12 -12.62
CA ILE A 77 4.38 24.64 -12.39
C ILE A 77 5.39 23.51 -12.51
N THR A 78 5.15 22.37 -11.88
CA THR A 78 6.05 21.20 -11.94
C THR A 78 6.21 20.69 -13.37
N ALA A 79 5.10 20.58 -14.11
CA ALA A 79 5.12 20.15 -15.50
C ALA A 79 5.94 21.07 -16.38
N LEU A 80 5.79 22.40 -16.21
CA LEU A 80 6.58 23.41 -16.93
C LEU A 80 8.06 23.32 -16.60
N LEU A 81 8.42 23.21 -15.32
CA LEU A 81 9.82 23.11 -14.89
C LEU A 81 10.50 21.86 -15.46
N ILE A 82 9.83 20.69 -15.41
CA ILE A 82 10.37 19.45 -16.00
C ILE A 82 10.54 19.62 -17.51
N LYS A 83 9.58 20.25 -18.18
CA LYS A 83 9.63 20.45 -19.63
C LYS A 83 10.74 21.40 -20.06
N ILE A 84 10.99 22.44 -19.28
CA ILE A 84 12.05 23.44 -19.53
C ILE A 84 13.45 22.82 -19.27
N GLU A 85 13.58 21.93 -18.28
CA GLU A 85 14.90 21.39 -17.88
C GLU A 85 15.55 20.54 -18.98
N ASP A 86 14.79 19.64 -19.65
CA ASP A 86 15.35 18.71 -20.62
C ASP A 86 14.42 18.34 -21.81
N GLY A 87 13.26 19.00 -21.90
CA GLY A 87 12.31 18.78 -23.01
C GLY A 87 11.58 17.43 -23.03
N GLY A 88 11.94 16.50 -22.16
CA GLY A 88 11.42 15.14 -22.13
C GLY A 88 9.96 15.01 -21.61
N PRO A 89 9.46 13.79 -21.40
CA PRO A 89 8.11 13.55 -20.89
C PRO A 89 7.94 14.05 -19.46
N ILE A 90 6.77 14.65 -19.17
CA ILE A 90 6.45 15.20 -17.85
C ILE A 90 6.20 14.09 -16.82
N PHE A 91 5.46 13.06 -17.25
CA PHE A 91 5.07 11.94 -16.40
C PHE A 91 5.93 10.72 -16.66
N TYR A 92 6.14 9.98 -15.60
CA TYR A 92 6.76 8.66 -15.59
C TYR A 92 5.77 7.64 -15.01
N GLY A 93 5.66 6.49 -15.63
CA GLY A 93 4.81 5.40 -15.14
C GLY A 93 5.65 4.18 -14.86
N GLN A 94 5.48 3.60 -13.68
CA GLN A 94 6.18 2.40 -13.23
C GLN A 94 5.19 1.31 -12.86
N ASP A 95 5.45 0.08 -13.28
CA ASP A 95 4.64 -1.06 -12.90
C ASP A 95 4.86 -1.38 -11.43
N ARG A 96 3.77 -1.54 -10.70
CA ARG A 96 3.74 -1.83 -9.27
C ARG A 96 2.78 -2.96 -8.99
N VAL A 97 3.02 -3.65 -7.90
CA VAL A 97 2.16 -4.74 -7.43
C VAL A 97 1.17 -4.18 -6.42
N GLY A 98 -0.10 -4.35 -6.75
CA GLY A 98 -1.23 -3.97 -5.91
C GLY A 98 -1.83 -5.15 -5.18
N LYS A 99 -3.09 -4.97 -4.76
CA LYS A 99 -3.82 -5.98 -4.00
C LYS A 99 -3.86 -7.32 -4.75
N TRP A 100 -3.56 -8.40 -4.00
CA TRP A 100 -3.54 -9.79 -4.47
C TRP A 100 -2.60 -10.04 -5.66
N GLY A 101 -1.52 -9.25 -5.76
CA GLY A 101 -0.54 -9.41 -6.82
C GLY A 101 -0.92 -8.77 -8.15
N LYS A 102 -2.04 -8.04 -8.24
CA LYS A 102 -2.46 -7.35 -9.46
C LYS A 102 -1.47 -6.25 -9.83
N ILE A 103 -0.89 -6.32 -11.01
CA ILE A 103 0.01 -5.28 -11.52
C ILE A 103 -0.81 -4.09 -12.01
N PHE A 104 -0.36 -2.88 -11.68
CA PHE A 104 -0.92 -1.62 -12.16
C PHE A 104 0.17 -0.61 -12.49
N ARG A 105 -0.13 0.36 -13.35
CA ARG A 105 0.77 1.44 -13.74
C ARG A 105 0.65 2.60 -12.75
N MET A 106 1.67 2.80 -11.91
CA MET A 106 1.74 3.91 -10.95
C MET A 106 2.31 5.15 -11.64
N TYR A 107 1.61 6.28 -11.52
CA TYR A 107 2.01 7.54 -12.13
C TYR A 107 2.82 8.41 -11.18
N LYS A 108 3.89 9.02 -11.70
CA LYS A 108 4.70 10.03 -11.02
C LYS A 108 5.07 11.17 -11.97
N PHE A 109 5.46 12.31 -11.41
CA PHE A 109 6.27 13.25 -12.18
C PHE A 109 7.65 12.66 -12.43
N ARG A 110 8.19 12.89 -13.61
CA ARG A 110 9.55 12.46 -13.92
C ARG A 110 10.54 13.31 -13.12
N SER A 111 11.33 12.66 -12.30
CA SER A 111 12.36 13.26 -11.45
C SER A 111 13.78 12.83 -11.82
N MET A 112 13.91 12.00 -12.86
CA MET A 112 15.17 11.47 -13.36
C MET A 112 15.31 11.71 -14.87
N VAL A 113 16.53 11.63 -15.38
CA VAL A 113 16.83 11.72 -16.82
C VAL A 113 16.10 10.65 -17.62
N VAL A 114 15.88 10.89 -18.93
CA VAL A 114 15.03 10.02 -19.78
C VAL A 114 15.54 8.58 -19.84
N ASN A 115 16.87 8.36 -19.75
CA ASN A 115 17.51 7.05 -19.83
C ASN A 115 17.86 6.46 -18.45
N ALA A 116 17.26 6.94 -17.37
CA ALA A 116 17.56 6.54 -15.98
C ALA A 116 17.43 5.03 -15.72
N ASP A 117 16.47 4.37 -16.37
CA ASP A 117 16.28 2.92 -16.20
C ASP A 117 17.47 2.12 -16.75
N LYS A 118 18.03 2.53 -17.91
CA LYS A 118 19.22 1.91 -18.47
C LYS A 118 20.47 2.13 -17.61
N MET A 119 20.56 3.27 -16.93
CA MET A 119 21.67 3.59 -16.03
C MET A 119 21.57 2.82 -14.70
N LYS A 120 20.42 2.31 -14.34
CA LYS A 120 20.22 1.62 -13.05
C LYS A 120 21.12 0.39 -12.92
N ASP A 121 21.23 -0.40 -13.97
CA ASP A 121 21.98 -1.65 -13.94
C ASP A 121 23.49 -1.41 -13.71
N THR A 122 24.02 -0.29 -14.19
CA THR A 122 25.43 0.11 -13.96
C THR A 122 25.67 0.68 -12.56
N LEU A 123 24.61 0.97 -11.80
CA LEU A 123 24.69 1.56 -10.46
C LEU A 123 24.33 0.57 -9.35
N LEU A 124 24.00 -0.69 -9.68
CA LEU A 124 23.57 -1.70 -8.69
C LEU A 124 24.63 -1.94 -7.60
N ASP A 125 25.92 -1.91 -7.97
CA ASP A 125 27.04 -2.11 -7.03
C ASP A 125 27.18 -0.96 -6.01
N GLN A 126 26.54 0.20 -6.26
CA GLN A 126 26.55 1.38 -5.38
C GLN A 126 25.29 1.46 -4.51
N ASN A 127 24.56 0.34 -4.35
CA ASN A 127 23.38 0.30 -3.50
C ASN A 127 23.77 0.48 -2.03
N GLU A 128 23.28 1.55 -1.39
CA GLU A 128 23.51 1.86 0.03
C GLU A 128 22.53 1.15 0.96
N SER A 129 21.47 0.53 0.44
CA SER A 129 20.56 -0.28 1.24
C SER A 129 20.98 -1.74 1.19
N GLY A 130 21.22 -2.36 2.35
CA GLY A 130 21.55 -3.79 2.44
C GLY A 130 20.42 -4.76 2.10
N GLY A 131 19.36 -4.33 1.39
CA GLY A 131 18.15 -5.11 1.11
C GLY A 131 17.69 -5.04 -0.33
N VAL A 132 16.51 -5.59 -0.57
CA VAL A 132 15.83 -5.72 -1.87
C VAL A 132 15.61 -4.36 -2.59
N MET A 133 15.52 -3.27 -1.83
CA MET A 133 15.29 -1.92 -2.36
C MET A 133 16.62 -1.25 -2.74
N PHE A 134 16.69 -0.72 -3.97
CA PHE A 134 17.82 0.11 -4.40
C PHE A 134 17.70 1.52 -3.80
N LYS A 135 18.72 1.97 -3.06
CA LYS A 135 18.85 3.32 -2.51
C LYS A 135 20.25 3.88 -2.73
N MET A 136 20.33 5.13 -3.13
CA MET A 136 21.57 5.87 -3.32
C MET A 136 21.34 7.34 -2.97
N LYS A 137 22.06 7.89 -1.98
CA LYS A 137 21.86 9.28 -1.51
C LYS A 137 22.20 10.34 -2.58
N ARG A 138 23.21 10.08 -3.40
CA ARG A 138 23.62 10.96 -4.49
C ARG A 138 23.44 10.28 -5.84
N ASP A 139 22.20 9.95 -6.17
CA ASP A 139 21.86 9.29 -7.43
C ASP A 139 22.08 10.26 -8.62
N PRO A 140 23.04 9.96 -9.53
CA PRO A 140 23.37 10.83 -10.65
C PRO A 140 22.25 10.94 -11.68
N ARG A 141 21.26 10.06 -11.63
CA ARG A 141 20.11 10.05 -12.55
C ARG A 141 19.10 11.15 -12.22
N ILE A 142 19.13 11.70 -10.98
CA ILE A 142 18.15 12.71 -10.52
C ILE A 142 18.49 14.07 -11.12
N THR A 143 17.49 14.68 -11.81
CA THR A 143 17.61 16.02 -12.38
C THR A 143 17.61 17.11 -11.27
N ARG A 144 17.91 18.37 -11.61
CA ARG A 144 17.89 19.48 -10.63
C ARG A 144 16.46 19.71 -10.11
N VAL A 145 15.49 19.82 -11.02
CA VAL A 145 14.05 19.89 -10.67
C VAL A 145 13.65 18.64 -9.93
N GLY A 146 14.07 17.46 -10.40
CA GLY A 146 13.81 16.17 -9.77
C GLY A 146 14.21 16.12 -8.30
N ARG A 147 15.34 16.71 -7.93
CA ARG A 147 15.80 16.76 -6.54
C ARG A 147 14.85 17.56 -5.64
N VAL A 148 14.33 18.68 -6.13
CA VAL A 148 13.38 19.52 -5.39
C VAL A 148 12.03 18.79 -5.22
N ILE A 149 11.48 18.27 -6.33
CA ILE A 149 10.16 17.63 -6.28
C ILE A 149 10.17 16.32 -5.47
N ARG A 150 11.29 15.56 -5.47
CA ARG A 150 11.44 14.38 -4.60
C ARG A 150 11.50 14.75 -3.12
N LYS A 151 12.31 15.77 -2.77
CA LYS A 151 12.42 16.25 -1.38
C LYS A 151 11.08 16.66 -0.80
N LEU A 152 10.20 17.26 -1.61
CA LEU A 152 8.86 17.69 -1.21
C LEU A 152 7.78 16.65 -1.54
N SER A 153 8.14 15.45 -2.03
CA SER A 153 7.23 14.40 -2.47
C SER A 153 6.19 14.85 -3.52
N ILE A 154 6.47 15.96 -4.23
CA ILE A 154 5.62 16.47 -5.32
C ILE A 154 5.60 15.48 -6.47
N ASP A 155 6.70 14.74 -6.69
CA ASP A 155 6.78 13.71 -7.72
C ASP A 155 5.73 12.60 -7.56
N GLU A 156 5.19 12.40 -6.37
CA GLU A 156 4.18 11.39 -6.07
C GLU A 156 2.73 11.87 -6.27
N LEU A 157 2.50 13.17 -6.44
CA LEU A 157 1.15 13.73 -6.57
C LEU A 157 0.32 13.11 -7.72
N PRO A 158 0.88 12.72 -8.90
CA PRO A 158 0.11 12.05 -9.94
C PRO A 158 -0.50 10.72 -9.53
N GLN A 159 -0.06 10.10 -8.42
CA GLN A 159 -0.68 8.90 -7.86
C GLN A 159 -2.12 9.16 -7.38
N LEU A 160 -2.52 10.40 -7.13
CA LEU A 160 -3.92 10.75 -6.88
C LEU A 160 -4.85 10.29 -8.02
N LEU A 161 -4.37 10.20 -9.26
CA LEU A 161 -5.09 9.60 -10.38
C LEU A 161 -5.24 8.08 -10.21
N ASN A 162 -4.23 7.39 -9.66
CA ASN A 162 -4.35 5.97 -9.34
C ASN A 162 -5.37 5.74 -8.21
N VAL A 163 -5.43 6.66 -7.24
CA VAL A 163 -6.45 6.60 -6.20
C VAL A 163 -7.85 6.77 -6.78
N LEU A 164 -8.08 7.74 -7.66
CA LEU A 164 -9.37 7.91 -8.35
C LEU A 164 -9.77 6.69 -9.18
N LYS A 165 -8.81 6.05 -9.86
CA LYS A 165 -9.05 4.82 -10.63
C LYS A 165 -9.37 3.61 -9.76
N GLY A 166 -8.92 3.60 -8.50
CA GLY A 166 -9.08 2.46 -7.57
C GLY A 166 -7.91 1.49 -7.55
N ASP A 167 -6.83 1.78 -8.26
CA ASP A 167 -5.59 1.01 -8.17
C ASP A 167 -4.89 1.23 -6.82
N MET A 168 -5.10 2.42 -6.24
CA MET A 168 -4.55 2.83 -4.95
C MET A 168 -5.63 3.43 -4.03
N SER A 169 -5.27 3.61 -2.78
CA SER A 169 -5.99 4.36 -1.73
C SER A 169 -5.13 5.55 -1.29
N LEU A 170 -5.71 6.52 -0.61
CA LEU A 170 -4.94 7.58 0.04
C LEU A 170 -4.03 7.02 1.14
N VAL A 171 -4.52 6.03 1.89
CA VAL A 171 -3.76 5.39 2.99
C VAL A 171 -3.75 3.88 2.80
N GLY A 172 -2.56 3.28 2.82
CA GLY A 172 -2.35 1.84 2.67
C GLY A 172 -0.86 1.51 2.52
N PRO A 173 -0.46 0.24 2.49
CA PRO A 173 0.92 -0.18 2.27
C PRO A 173 1.51 0.43 0.98
N ARG A 174 2.79 0.78 0.99
CA ARG A 174 3.46 1.26 -0.22
C ARG A 174 3.48 0.15 -1.29
N PRO A 175 3.08 0.45 -2.54
CA PRO A 175 3.10 -0.56 -3.60
C PRO A 175 4.55 -0.94 -3.97
N PRO A 176 4.96 -2.22 -3.82
CA PRO A 176 6.27 -2.70 -4.21
C PRO A 176 6.41 -2.81 -5.73
N VAL A 177 7.65 -2.86 -6.23
CA VAL A 177 7.91 -3.24 -7.63
C VAL A 177 7.87 -4.77 -7.78
N PRO A 178 7.58 -5.31 -8.99
CA PRO A 178 7.51 -6.75 -9.21
C PRO A 178 8.79 -7.51 -8.78
N ARG A 179 9.96 -6.92 -8.98
CA ARG A 179 11.25 -7.49 -8.57
C ARG A 179 11.34 -7.67 -7.05
N GLU A 180 10.87 -6.70 -6.26
CA GLU A 180 10.84 -6.81 -4.79
C GLU A 180 9.95 -7.98 -4.35
N VAL A 181 8.75 -8.10 -4.97
CA VAL A 181 7.80 -9.17 -4.62
C VAL A 181 8.33 -10.57 -4.97
N ALA A 182 9.18 -10.68 -5.98
CA ALA A 182 9.82 -11.95 -6.33
C ALA A 182 10.74 -12.47 -5.21
N GLU A 183 11.30 -11.57 -4.39
CA GLU A 183 12.19 -11.87 -3.27
C GLU A 183 11.44 -11.97 -1.93
N TYR A 184 10.11 -11.73 -1.89
CA TYR A 184 9.30 -11.75 -0.66
C TYR A 184 9.13 -13.16 -0.11
N GLU A 185 9.34 -13.29 1.18
CA GLU A 185 8.89 -14.45 1.95
C GLU A 185 7.37 -14.48 2.08
N LEU A 186 6.83 -15.59 2.56
CA LEU A 186 5.37 -15.76 2.69
C LEU A 186 4.76 -14.74 3.67
N SER A 187 5.47 -14.41 4.74
CA SER A 187 5.10 -13.39 5.73
C SER A 187 4.97 -11.99 5.12
N ASP A 188 5.91 -11.63 4.22
CA ASP A 188 5.95 -10.31 3.59
C ASP A 188 4.78 -10.08 2.65
N ARG A 189 4.28 -11.17 2.04
CA ARG A 189 3.15 -11.12 1.09
C ARG A 189 1.84 -10.67 1.73
N ARG A 190 1.70 -10.72 3.06
CA ARG A 190 0.52 -10.20 3.77
C ARG A 190 0.24 -8.72 3.48
N ARG A 191 1.27 -7.91 3.20
CA ARG A 191 1.09 -6.50 2.80
C ARG A 191 0.36 -6.34 1.46
N LEU A 192 0.26 -7.39 0.65
CA LEU A 192 -0.47 -7.40 -0.62
C LEU A 192 -1.97 -7.76 -0.45
N ASP A 193 -2.45 -8.05 0.76
CA ASP A 193 -3.85 -8.40 1.00
C ASP A 193 -4.79 -7.20 0.94
N MET A 194 -4.24 -5.99 0.84
CA MET A 194 -5.04 -4.77 0.75
C MET A 194 -4.59 -3.86 -0.41
N VAL A 195 -5.44 -2.87 -0.71
CA VAL A 195 -5.14 -1.86 -1.73
C VAL A 195 -3.97 -1.00 -1.24
N PRO A 196 -2.91 -0.81 -2.06
CA PRO A 196 -1.77 0.00 -1.68
C PRO A 196 -2.14 1.48 -1.53
N GLY A 197 -1.37 2.22 -0.73
CA GLY A 197 -1.63 3.61 -0.42
C GLY A 197 -0.63 4.59 -1.02
N LEU A 198 -1.08 5.85 -1.11
CA LEU A 198 -0.21 7.00 -1.38
C LEU A 198 0.66 7.31 -0.15
N THR A 199 0.09 7.21 1.05
CA THR A 199 0.82 7.28 2.32
C THR A 199 0.60 6.04 3.16
N CYS A 200 1.50 5.75 4.07
CA CYS A 200 1.45 4.58 4.95
C CYS A 200 2.05 4.88 6.33
N LEU A 201 1.86 3.95 7.27
CA LEU A 201 2.26 4.13 8.66
C LEU A 201 3.77 4.39 8.78
N TRP A 202 4.62 3.63 8.10
CA TRP A 202 6.07 3.81 8.19
C TRP A 202 6.56 5.09 7.49
N GLN A 203 5.88 5.58 6.45
CA GLN A 203 6.23 6.85 5.80
C GLN A 203 6.06 8.07 6.72
N VAL A 204 5.19 7.99 7.73
CA VAL A 204 5.01 9.06 8.72
C VAL A 204 5.77 8.82 10.03
N SER A 205 6.39 7.63 10.21
CA SER A 205 7.07 7.24 11.45
C SER A 205 8.60 7.29 11.40
N GLY A 206 9.21 7.28 10.20
CA GLY A 206 10.67 7.27 10.07
C GLY A 206 11.16 7.19 8.64
N ARG A 207 10.23 6.92 7.68
CA ARG A 207 10.54 6.85 6.25
C ARG A 207 11.70 5.89 5.94
N SER A 208 12.73 6.40 5.25
CA SER A 208 13.88 5.60 4.81
C SER A 208 14.80 5.09 5.93
N ASP A 209 14.62 5.59 7.16
CA ASP A 209 15.41 5.15 8.32
C ASP A 209 14.90 3.81 8.90
N ILE A 210 13.72 3.35 8.44
CA ILE A 210 13.14 2.06 8.84
C ILE A 210 13.60 1.00 7.82
N ASP A 211 14.15 -0.10 8.31
CA ASP A 211 14.55 -1.25 7.52
C ASP A 211 13.35 -1.97 6.87
N PHE A 212 13.62 -2.89 5.97
CA PHE A 212 12.57 -3.59 5.24
C PHE A 212 11.62 -4.37 6.16
N GLU A 213 12.16 -5.09 7.14
CA GLU A 213 11.34 -5.86 8.10
C GLU A 213 10.43 -4.95 8.93
N GLY A 214 10.96 -3.81 9.39
CA GLY A 214 10.20 -2.79 10.10
C GLY A 214 9.07 -2.20 9.26
N GLN A 215 9.31 -1.96 7.96
CA GLN A 215 8.28 -1.50 7.03
C GLN A 215 7.17 -2.54 6.86
N VAL A 216 7.53 -3.83 6.65
CA VAL A 216 6.56 -4.93 6.55
C VAL A 216 5.74 -5.04 7.83
N ARG A 217 6.38 -4.99 9.00
CA ARG A 217 5.70 -5.03 10.30
C ARG A 217 4.67 -3.92 10.45
N LEU A 218 5.03 -2.69 10.10
CA LEU A 218 4.14 -1.54 10.17
C LEU A 218 3.00 -1.63 9.14
N ASP A 219 3.25 -2.17 7.94
CA ASP A 219 2.22 -2.39 6.94
C ASP A 219 1.22 -3.46 7.41
N VAL A 220 1.68 -4.56 8.03
CA VAL A 220 0.82 -5.60 8.63
C VAL A 220 0.04 -5.04 9.83
N GLN A 221 0.68 -4.25 10.69
CA GLN A 221 0.00 -3.56 11.80
C GLN A 221 -1.13 -2.66 11.29
N TYR A 222 -0.91 -1.90 10.22
CA TYR A 222 -1.95 -1.09 9.61
C TYR A 222 -3.10 -1.96 9.07
N LEU A 223 -2.79 -3.07 8.40
CA LEU A 223 -3.79 -4.00 7.87
C LEU A 223 -4.71 -4.54 8.99
N GLU A 224 -4.14 -4.87 10.15
CA GLU A 224 -4.87 -5.42 11.30
C GLU A 224 -5.66 -4.37 12.07
N SER A 225 -5.20 -3.11 12.09
CA SER A 225 -5.81 -2.00 12.85
C SER A 225 -6.51 -0.95 11.98
N GLN A 226 -6.76 -1.26 10.70
CA GLN A 226 -7.36 -0.32 9.76
C GLN A 226 -8.66 0.29 10.28
N SER A 227 -8.73 1.63 10.28
CA SER A 227 -9.92 2.38 10.62
C SER A 227 -9.94 3.73 9.92
N LEU A 228 -11.13 4.27 9.63
CA LEU A 228 -11.28 5.60 9.02
C LEU A 228 -10.65 6.70 9.86
N LYS A 229 -10.79 6.61 11.20
CA LYS A 229 -10.13 7.55 12.13
C LYS A 229 -8.61 7.46 12.01
N GLY A 230 -8.06 6.24 11.94
CA GLY A 230 -6.63 6.01 11.75
C GLY A 230 -6.14 6.60 10.43
N ASP A 231 -6.89 6.42 9.35
CA ASP A 231 -6.56 6.97 8.03
C ASP A 231 -6.51 8.51 8.05
N ILE A 232 -7.50 9.18 8.67
CA ILE A 232 -7.51 10.63 8.81
C ILE A 232 -6.28 11.11 9.61
N ILE A 233 -5.95 10.44 10.71
CA ILE A 233 -4.77 10.77 11.51
C ILE A 233 -3.48 10.61 10.68
N LEU A 234 -3.36 9.54 9.87
CA LEU A 234 -2.21 9.31 9.01
C LEU A 234 -2.10 10.37 7.92
N LEU A 235 -3.21 10.77 7.30
CA LEU A 235 -3.24 11.88 6.33
C LEU A 235 -2.76 13.19 6.95
N LEU A 236 -3.23 13.53 8.16
CA LEU A 236 -2.77 14.72 8.88
C LEU A 236 -1.28 14.65 9.23
N LYS A 237 -0.77 13.49 9.65
CA LYS A 237 0.65 13.28 9.93
C LYS A 237 1.53 13.30 8.67
N THR A 238 0.96 13.01 7.50
CA THR A 238 1.70 13.06 6.23
C THR A 238 2.11 14.50 5.88
N ILE A 239 1.29 15.50 6.21
CA ILE A 239 1.59 16.91 5.91
C ILE A 239 2.94 17.36 6.51
N PRO A 240 3.17 17.31 7.84
CA PRO A 240 4.46 17.68 8.42
C PRO A 240 5.59 16.75 7.99
N ALA A 241 5.33 15.47 7.74
CA ALA A 241 6.33 14.53 7.26
C ALA A 241 6.85 14.90 5.86
N VAL A 242 5.97 15.35 4.96
CA VAL A 242 6.33 15.84 3.62
C VAL A 242 7.08 17.17 3.72
N LEU A 243 6.57 18.13 4.49
CA LEU A 243 7.18 19.46 4.62
C LEU A 243 8.56 19.42 5.26
N SER A 244 8.81 18.51 6.20
CA SER A 244 10.13 18.35 6.83
C SER A 244 11.19 17.79 5.86
N GLY A 245 10.79 17.08 4.81
CA GLY A 245 11.69 16.44 3.85
C GLY A 245 12.65 15.40 4.47
N ARG A 246 12.51 15.06 5.77
CA ARG A 246 13.38 14.07 6.43
C ARG A 246 13.18 12.69 5.82
N GLY A 247 14.27 11.99 5.51
CA GLY A 247 14.24 10.65 4.90
C GLY A 247 13.69 10.61 3.45
N ALA A 248 13.60 11.74 2.76
CA ALA A 248 13.27 11.85 1.34
C ALA A 248 14.56 12.01 0.52
N TYR A 249 15.07 10.92 -0.07
CA TYR A 249 16.20 10.89 -1.01
C TYR A 249 16.01 9.82 -2.07
#